data_3cc70fce2d64e4ffe019475b8dfdfd8b
#
_entry.id   3cc70fce2d64e4ffe019475b8dfdfd8b
#
_cell.length_a   1.000
_cell.length_b   1.000
_cell.length_c   1.000
_cell.angle_alpha   90.00
_cell.angle_beta   90.00
_cell.angle_gamma   90.00
#
_symmetry.space_group_name_H-M   'P 1'
#
loop_
_entity.id
_entity.type
_entity.pdbx_description
1 polymer ?
#
loop_
_entity_poly.entity_id
_entity_poly.type
_entity_poly.pdbx_seq_one_letter_code
_entity_poly.pdbx_strand_id
1 'polypeptide(L)'
;VALLVTLIQLSGSWVALPYLWLVIVLAAISVVDLRIWLIPYWIPWLGASVGLVLNSIVSIGLGDPSQIFYAVGGGVGAFLLFFILWLIAPSKLGFGDVRMALLLGMFLAWLHPVLPIYGLLFGSLFGLLMGLVALVIRKDSRFPFGPGLALGAMCAIWFHEVLLGTIL
;
A
#
# COMPACT_ATOMS: atom_id res chain seq x y z
N VAL A 1 -12.71 -11.09 -6.61
CA VAL A 1 -13.60 -10.88 -5.44
C VAL A 1 -13.23 -9.59 -4.73
N ALA A 2 -11.94 -9.36 -4.40
CA ALA A 2 -11.45 -8.18 -3.72
C ALA A 2 -11.80 -6.88 -4.44
N LEU A 3 -11.54 -6.80 -5.72
CA LEU A 3 -11.84 -5.67 -6.60
C LEU A 3 -13.35 -5.36 -6.63
N LEU A 4 -14.18 -6.40 -6.63
CA LEU A 4 -15.65 -6.27 -6.60
C LEU A 4 -16.15 -5.68 -5.27
N VAL A 5 -15.60 -6.11 -4.14
CA VAL A 5 -16.00 -5.60 -2.82
C VAL A 5 -15.60 -4.14 -2.65
N THR A 6 -14.37 -3.78 -3.04
CA THR A 6 -13.93 -2.37 -3.02
C THR A 6 -14.77 -1.51 -3.96
N LEU A 7 -15.14 -2.03 -5.13
CA LEU A 7 -16.02 -1.35 -6.07
C LEU A 7 -17.45 -1.22 -5.56
N ILE A 8 -17.97 -2.22 -4.86
CA ILE A 8 -19.33 -2.21 -4.31
C ILE A 8 -19.42 -1.23 -3.13
N GLN A 9 -18.44 -1.21 -2.25
CA GLN A 9 -18.39 -0.26 -1.13
C GLN A 9 -18.20 1.20 -1.58
N LEU A 10 -17.49 1.40 -2.70
CA LEU A 10 -17.23 2.71 -3.30
C LEU A 10 -18.14 3.00 -4.51
N SER A 11 -19.05 2.06 -4.86
CA SER A 11 -19.91 2.19 -6.05
C SER A 11 -20.86 3.36 -5.91
N GLY A 12 -20.74 4.30 -6.84
CA GLY A 12 -21.52 5.54 -6.90
C GLY A 12 -20.73 6.79 -6.55
N SER A 13 -19.47 6.66 -6.12
CA SER A 13 -18.62 7.82 -5.85
C SER A 13 -17.37 7.84 -6.74
N TRP A 14 -16.93 9.04 -7.11
CA TRP A 14 -15.68 9.28 -7.83
C TRP A 14 -14.44 8.74 -7.06
N VAL A 15 -14.61 8.45 -5.77
CA VAL A 15 -13.63 7.84 -4.86
C VAL A 15 -13.15 6.48 -5.36
N ALA A 16 -13.94 5.74 -6.13
CA ALA A 16 -13.53 4.44 -6.68
C ALA A 16 -12.35 4.53 -7.67
N LEU A 17 -12.22 5.64 -8.42
CA LEU A 17 -11.19 5.77 -9.46
C LEU A 17 -9.75 5.68 -8.94
N PRO A 18 -9.33 6.40 -7.89
CA PRO A 18 -8.00 6.25 -7.32
C PRO A 18 -7.71 4.83 -6.83
N TYR A 19 -8.70 4.16 -6.21
CA TYR A 19 -8.50 2.81 -5.67
C TYR A 19 -8.47 1.73 -6.76
N LEU A 20 -9.18 1.92 -7.86
CA LEU A 20 -9.01 1.08 -9.05
C LEU A 20 -7.58 1.16 -9.60
N TRP A 21 -7.06 2.38 -9.69
CA TRP A 21 -5.67 2.59 -10.06
C TRP A 21 -4.71 1.90 -9.10
N LEU A 22 -4.91 2.07 -7.79
CA LEU A 22 -4.10 1.40 -6.78
C LEU A 22 -4.09 -0.13 -6.97
N VAL A 23 -5.25 -0.75 -7.16
CA VAL A 23 -5.35 -2.20 -7.37
C VAL A 23 -4.57 -2.66 -8.61
N ILE A 24 -4.66 -1.91 -9.72
CA ILE A 24 -3.89 -2.22 -10.94
C ILE A 24 -2.39 -2.16 -10.66
N VAL A 25 -1.92 -1.11 -9.99
CA VAL A 25 -0.50 -0.94 -9.65
C VAL A 25 -0.03 -2.04 -8.70
N LEU A 26 -0.81 -2.36 -7.66
CA LEU A 26 -0.46 -3.41 -6.71
C LEU A 26 -0.44 -4.80 -7.36
N ALA A 27 -1.37 -5.08 -8.27
CA ALA A 27 -1.35 -6.31 -9.06
C ALA A 27 -0.10 -6.40 -9.93
N ALA A 28 0.26 -5.31 -10.62
CA ALA A 28 1.47 -5.25 -11.44
C ALA A 28 2.74 -5.46 -10.59
N ILE A 29 2.86 -4.75 -9.45
CA ILE A 29 3.99 -4.93 -8.52
C ILE A 29 4.06 -6.37 -8.04
N SER A 30 2.94 -6.94 -7.59
CA SER A 30 2.90 -8.30 -7.05
C SER A 30 3.30 -9.35 -8.08
N VAL A 31 2.81 -9.24 -9.32
CA VAL A 31 3.17 -10.16 -10.41
C VAL A 31 4.66 -10.06 -10.75
N VAL A 32 5.21 -8.86 -10.81
CA VAL A 32 6.63 -8.65 -11.11
C VAL A 32 7.50 -9.16 -9.97
N ASP A 33 7.16 -8.80 -8.72
CA ASP A 33 7.92 -9.22 -7.53
C ASP A 33 7.93 -10.74 -7.35
N LEU A 34 6.80 -11.41 -7.61
CA LEU A 34 6.72 -12.87 -7.59
C LEU A 34 7.58 -13.55 -8.67
N ARG A 35 7.81 -12.89 -9.81
CA ARG A 35 8.57 -13.47 -10.94
C ARG A 35 10.08 -13.22 -10.84
N ILE A 36 10.48 -12.00 -10.52
CA ILE A 36 11.88 -11.57 -10.57
C ILE A 36 12.45 -11.17 -9.20
N TRP A 37 11.62 -11.18 -8.15
CA TRP A 37 11.97 -10.85 -6.77
C TRP A 37 12.58 -9.45 -6.64
N LEU A 38 12.05 -8.53 -7.44
CA LEU A 38 12.52 -7.16 -7.52
C LEU A 38 11.38 -6.24 -7.97
N ILE A 39 11.16 -5.17 -7.22
CA ILE A 39 10.18 -4.15 -7.59
C ILE A 39 10.87 -3.10 -8.47
N PRO A 40 10.51 -2.98 -9.77
CA PRO A 40 11.06 -1.97 -10.65
C PRO A 40 10.80 -0.57 -10.08
N TYR A 41 11.82 0.28 -10.06
CA TYR A 41 11.75 1.57 -9.37
C TYR A 41 10.65 2.50 -9.91
N TRP A 42 10.34 2.42 -11.18
CA TRP A 42 9.38 3.30 -11.85
C TRP A 42 7.91 2.97 -11.54
N ILE A 43 7.56 1.70 -11.21
CA ILE A 43 6.17 1.30 -10.97
C ILE A 43 5.59 1.99 -9.72
N PRO A 44 6.23 1.94 -8.53
CA PRO A 44 5.71 2.65 -7.36
C PRO A 44 5.66 4.17 -7.55
N TRP A 45 6.65 4.77 -8.26
CA TRP A 45 6.65 6.20 -8.54
C TRP A 45 5.52 6.61 -9.47
N LEU A 46 5.33 5.87 -10.57
CA LEU A 46 4.20 6.10 -11.48
C LEU A 46 2.87 5.92 -10.74
N GLY A 47 2.76 4.85 -9.95
CA GLY A 47 1.59 4.59 -9.12
C GLY A 47 1.27 5.74 -8.17
N ALA A 48 2.28 6.26 -7.47
CA ALA A 48 2.14 7.38 -6.55
C ALA A 48 1.81 8.70 -7.27
N SER A 49 2.49 9.01 -8.37
CA SER A 49 2.28 10.27 -9.10
C SER A 49 0.87 10.35 -9.69
N VAL A 50 0.44 9.31 -10.41
CA VAL A 50 -0.91 9.25 -10.97
C VAL A 50 -1.95 9.17 -9.86
N GLY A 51 -1.68 8.38 -8.81
CA GLY A 51 -2.55 8.28 -7.64
C GLY A 51 -2.76 9.62 -6.93
N LEU A 52 -1.69 10.40 -6.75
CA LEU A 52 -1.79 11.72 -6.13
C LEU A 52 -2.66 12.67 -6.97
N VAL A 53 -2.51 12.64 -8.30
CA VAL A 53 -3.35 13.44 -9.20
C VAL A 53 -4.82 13.03 -9.07
N LEU A 54 -5.11 11.73 -9.12
CA LEU A 54 -6.49 11.21 -8.99
C LEU A 54 -7.10 11.55 -7.63
N ASN A 55 -6.36 11.34 -6.54
CA ASN A 55 -6.79 11.70 -5.19
C ASN A 55 -7.05 13.22 -5.08
N SER A 56 -6.20 14.05 -5.68
CA SER A 56 -6.38 15.51 -5.67
C SER A 56 -7.63 15.94 -6.42
N ILE A 57 -7.89 15.37 -7.60
CA ILE A 57 -9.10 15.66 -8.39
C ILE A 57 -10.35 15.31 -7.57
N VAL A 58 -10.35 14.13 -6.94
CA VAL A 58 -11.49 13.67 -6.14
C VAL A 58 -11.67 14.54 -4.89
N SER A 59 -10.57 14.85 -4.16
CA SER A 59 -10.63 15.70 -2.95
C SER A 59 -11.19 17.09 -3.25
N ILE A 60 -10.77 17.71 -4.36
CA ILE A 60 -11.29 19.01 -4.79
C ILE A 60 -12.76 18.89 -5.18
N GLY A 61 -13.14 17.83 -5.90
CA GLY A 61 -14.52 17.57 -6.29
C GLY A 61 -15.47 17.32 -5.11
N LEU A 62 -14.96 16.75 -4.02
CA LEU A 62 -15.70 16.55 -2.77
C LEU A 62 -15.70 17.77 -1.85
N GLY A 63 -14.95 18.83 -2.18
CA GLY A 63 -14.84 20.05 -1.37
C GLY A 63 -13.96 19.88 -0.12
N ASP A 64 -13.18 18.82 -0.03
CA ASP A 64 -12.26 18.57 1.10
C ASP A 64 -10.79 18.42 0.62
N PRO A 65 -10.11 19.53 0.33
CA PRO A 65 -8.71 19.50 -0.09
C PRO A 65 -7.74 19.10 1.05
N SER A 66 -8.18 19.04 2.29
CA SER A 66 -7.34 18.62 3.43
C SER A 66 -6.86 17.17 3.28
N GLN A 67 -7.63 16.31 2.63
CA GLN A 67 -7.28 14.92 2.36
C GLN A 67 -5.97 14.78 1.54
N ILE A 68 -5.64 15.79 0.73
CA ILE A 68 -4.38 15.81 -0.04
C ILE A 68 -3.18 15.90 0.92
N PHE A 69 -3.29 16.72 1.96
CA PHE A 69 -2.23 16.83 2.97
C PHE A 69 -2.06 15.53 3.76
N TYR A 70 -3.16 14.86 4.11
CA TYR A 70 -3.10 13.54 4.75
C TYR A 70 -2.45 12.51 3.83
N ALA A 71 -2.80 12.50 2.54
CA ALA A 71 -2.18 11.60 1.56
C ALA A 71 -0.67 11.81 1.47
N VAL A 72 -0.23 13.05 1.28
CA VAL A 72 1.20 13.37 1.18
C VAL A 72 1.92 13.04 2.50
N GLY A 73 1.35 13.46 3.64
CA GLY A 73 1.92 13.20 4.95
C GLY A 73 2.05 11.71 5.27
N GLY A 74 1.00 10.93 4.98
CA GLY A 74 1.01 9.47 5.16
C GLY A 74 1.99 8.77 4.23
N GLY A 75 2.09 9.21 2.98
CA GLY A 75 3.07 8.70 2.03
C GLY A 75 4.51 8.96 2.49
N VAL A 76 4.82 10.20 2.85
CA VAL A 76 6.14 10.58 3.36
C VAL A 76 6.45 9.87 4.67
N GLY A 77 5.50 9.81 5.61
CA GLY A 77 5.68 9.10 6.89
C GLY A 77 5.97 7.63 6.71
N ALA A 78 5.22 6.94 5.86
CA ALA A 78 5.43 5.53 5.54
C ALA A 78 6.79 5.30 4.84
N PHE A 79 7.15 6.19 3.90
CA PHE A 79 8.45 6.16 3.24
C PHE A 79 9.58 6.30 4.25
N LEU A 80 9.53 7.29 5.13
CA LEU A 80 10.57 7.53 6.14
C LEU A 80 10.70 6.37 7.11
N LEU A 81 9.57 5.78 7.55
CA LEU A 81 9.59 4.60 8.41
C LEU A 81 10.33 3.45 7.74
N PHE A 82 9.97 3.09 6.51
CA PHE A 82 10.63 2.00 5.78
C PHE A 82 12.04 2.35 5.35
N PHE A 83 12.33 3.61 5.09
CA PHE A 83 13.68 4.08 4.80
C PHE A 83 14.62 3.93 6.01
N ILE A 84 14.14 4.26 7.21
CA ILE A 84 14.90 4.04 8.46
C ILE A 84 15.14 2.54 8.68
N LEU A 85 14.12 1.70 8.47
CA LEU A 85 14.28 0.24 8.56
C LEU A 85 15.30 -0.27 7.53
N TRP A 86 15.28 0.26 6.32
CA TRP A 86 16.26 -0.07 5.30
C TRP A 86 17.67 0.37 5.68
N LEU A 87 17.84 1.55 6.27
CA LEU A 87 19.15 2.00 6.77
C LEU A 87 19.71 1.09 7.87
N ILE A 88 18.85 0.55 8.73
CA ILE A 88 19.24 -0.38 9.80
C ILE A 88 19.60 -1.76 9.24
N ALA A 89 18.88 -2.22 8.22
CA ALA A 89 19.04 -3.57 7.68
C ALA A 89 19.00 -3.59 6.12
N PRO A 90 19.96 -2.94 5.42
CA PRO A 90 19.90 -2.77 3.97
C PRO A 90 20.01 -4.08 3.18
N SER A 91 20.58 -5.13 3.80
CA SER A 91 20.67 -6.47 3.19
C SER A 91 19.40 -7.31 3.37
N LYS A 92 18.45 -6.87 4.19
CA LYS A 92 17.23 -7.63 4.53
C LYS A 92 15.98 -7.04 3.90
N LEU A 93 15.92 -5.72 3.75
CA LEU A 93 14.79 -5.01 3.17
C LEU A 93 15.17 -4.46 1.78
N GLY A 94 14.35 -4.72 0.77
CA GLY A 94 14.52 -4.16 -0.57
C GLY A 94 14.16 -2.66 -0.59
N PHE A 95 14.93 -1.85 -1.33
CA PHE A 95 14.57 -0.43 -1.50
C PHE A 95 13.26 -0.26 -2.31
N GLY A 96 12.84 -1.30 -3.02
CA GLY A 96 11.53 -1.38 -3.67
C GLY A 96 10.38 -1.28 -2.67
N ASP A 97 10.52 -1.95 -1.51
CA ASP A 97 9.52 -1.94 -0.44
C ASP A 97 9.38 -0.56 0.20
N VAL A 98 10.51 0.18 0.32
CA VAL A 98 10.50 1.58 0.79
C VAL A 98 9.66 2.47 -0.13
N ARG A 99 9.81 2.32 -1.45
CA ARG A 99 9.01 3.07 -2.43
C ARG A 99 7.55 2.63 -2.43
N MET A 100 7.31 1.34 -2.26
CA MET A 100 5.96 0.80 -2.14
C MET A 100 5.26 1.30 -0.87
N ALA A 101 5.98 1.45 0.24
CA ALA A 101 5.45 2.03 1.47
C ALA A 101 4.96 3.48 1.26
N LEU A 102 5.68 4.29 0.46
CA LEU A 102 5.23 5.63 0.07
C LEU A 102 3.87 5.57 -0.66
N LEU A 103 3.78 4.72 -1.68
CA LEU A 103 2.55 4.54 -2.45
C LEU A 103 1.38 4.14 -1.54
N LEU A 104 1.58 3.11 -0.72
CA LEU A 104 0.54 2.60 0.18
C LEU A 104 0.15 3.62 1.25
N GLY A 105 1.16 4.25 1.87
CA GLY A 105 0.93 5.28 2.89
C GLY A 105 0.10 6.45 2.37
N MET A 106 0.34 6.86 1.12
CA MET A 106 -0.41 7.92 0.47
C MET A 106 -1.89 7.56 0.27
N PHE A 107 -2.18 6.38 -0.27
CA PHE A 107 -3.57 5.97 -0.52
C PHE A 107 -4.34 5.65 0.77
N LEU A 108 -3.68 5.02 1.73
CA LEU A 108 -4.30 4.68 3.01
C LEU A 108 -4.58 5.94 3.85
N ALA A 109 -3.63 6.87 3.90
CA ALA A 109 -3.83 8.12 4.66
C ALA A 109 -4.84 9.05 4.00
N TRP A 110 -5.02 8.99 2.68
CA TRP A 110 -6.07 9.72 1.99
C TRP A 110 -7.46 9.29 2.46
N LEU A 111 -7.65 7.98 2.73
CA LEU A 111 -8.90 7.47 3.29
C LEU A 111 -9.05 7.84 4.77
N HIS A 112 -8.01 7.60 5.56
CA HIS A 112 -7.92 8.02 6.97
C HIS A 112 -6.47 8.02 7.46
N PRO A 113 -6.02 9.06 8.20
CA PRO A 113 -4.62 9.23 8.60
C PRO A 113 -4.00 8.08 9.39
N VAL A 114 -4.80 7.28 10.09
CA VAL A 114 -4.33 6.14 10.90
C VAL A 114 -4.17 4.85 10.07
N LEU A 115 -4.86 4.72 8.94
CA LEU A 115 -4.85 3.49 8.14
C LEU A 115 -3.47 3.04 7.62
N PRO A 116 -2.51 3.92 7.31
CA PRO A 116 -1.16 3.49 6.96
C PRO A 116 -0.52 2.58 8.02
N ILE A 117 -0.77 2.85 9.30
CA ILE A 117 -0.23 2.04 10.41
C ILE A 117 -0.75 0.60 10.29
N TYR A 118 -2.06 0.42 10.15
CA TYR A 118 -2.66 -0.90 10.01
C TYR A 118 -2.25 -1.59 8.72
N GLY A 119 -2.26 -0.88 7.59
CA GLY A 119 -1.87 -1.44 6.30
C GLY A 119 -0.43 -1.95 6.28
N LEU A 120 0.50 -1.18 6.84
CA LEU A 120 1.90 -1.57 6.93
C LEU A 120 2.13 -2.68 7.96
N LEU A 121 1.43 -2.67 9.09
CA LEU A 121 1.49 -3.76 10.08
C LEU A 121 0.98 -5.07 9.48
N PHE A 122 -0.22 -5.08 8.88
CA PHE A 122 -0.76 -6.27 8.22
C PHE A 122 0.13 -6.71 7.06
N GLY A 123 0.64 -5.76 6.28
CA GLY A 123 1.54 -6.04 5.17
C GLY A 123 2.84 -6.70 5.61
N SER A 124 3.42 -6.20 6.70
CA SER A 124 4.62 -6.79 7.30
C SER A 124 4.35 -8.19 7.85
N LEU A 125 3.18 -8.40 8.48
CA LEU A 125 2.78 -9.71 8.98
C LEU A 125 2.58 -10.72 7.84
N PHE A 126 1.86 -10.34 6.78
CA PHE A 126 1.69 -11.20 5.59
C PHE A 126 3.03 -11.46 4.89
N GLY A 127 3.89 -10.44 4.77
CA GLY A 127 5.24 -10.61 4.23
C GLY A 127 6.08 -11.59 5.05
N LEU A 128 6.04 -11.48 6.38
CA LEU A 128 6.70 -12.42 7.29
C LEU A 128 6.19 -13.85 7.11
N LEU A 129 4.87 -14.04 7.05
CA LEU A 129 4.27 -15.37 6.84
C LEU A 129 4.70 -15.95 5.49
N MET A 130 4.68 -15.15 4.42
CA MET A 130 5.16 -15.58 3.10
C MET A 130 6.65 -15.93 3.12
N GLY A 131 7.46 -15.15 3.84
CA GLY A 131 8.88 -15.41 4.03
C GLY A 131 9.16 -16.71 4.78
N LEU A 132 8.41 -17.00 5.85
CA LEU A 132 8.50 -18.26 6.60
C LEU A 132 8.12 -19.47 5.73
N VAL A 133 7.06 -19.35 4.94
CA VAL A 133 6.65 -20.40 4.00
C VAL A 133 7.73 -20.63 2.94
N ALA A 134 8.30 -19.55 2.38
CA ALA A 134 9.37 -19.65 1.40
C ALA A 134 10.63 -20.32 1.99
N LEU A 135 11.00 -19.98 3.21
CA LEU A 135 12.14 -20.56 3.92
C LEU A 135 11.97 -22.07 4.14
N VAL A 136 10.76 -22.51 4.52
CA VAL A 136 10.46 -23.94 4.76
C VAL A 136 10.45 -24.74 3.47
N ILE A 137 9.81 -24.19 2.41
CA ILE A 137 9.60 -24.93 1.14
C ILE A 137 10.83 -24.85 0.24
N ARG A 138 11.45 -23.68 0.10
CA ARG A 138 12.52 -23.43 -0.89
C ARG A 138 13.92 -23.40 -0.30
N LYS A 139 14.06 -23.37 1.02
CA LYS A 139 15.36 -23.20 1.73
C LYS A 139 16.14 -21.96 1.27
N ASP A 140 15.45 -20.97 0.71
CA ASP A 140 16.03 -19.70 0.30
C ASP A 140 15.57 -18.60 1.28
N SER A 141 16.49 -17.73 1.67
CA SER A 141 16.22 -16.61 2.56
C SER A 141 15.64 -15.39 1.82
N ARG A 142 15.58 -15.42 0.50
CA ARG A 142 14.95 -14.38 -0.32
C ARG A 142 13.48 -14.72 -0.56
N PHE A 143 12.62 -13.75 -0.40
CA PHE A 143 11.19 -13.88 -0.69
C PHE A 143 10.60 -12.55 -1.15
N PRO A 144 9.56 -12.58 -2.01
CA PRO A 144 8.89 -11.37 -2.46
C PRO A 144 8.06 -10.77 -1.31
N PHE A 145 8.38 -9.56 -0.89
CA PHE A 145 7.70 -8.88 0.21
C PHE A 145 6.52 -8.03 -0.30
N GLY A 146 6.58 -7.59 -1.57
CA GLY A 146 5.57 -6.75 -2.21
C GLY A 146 4.13 -7.28 -2.13
N PRO A 147 3.87 -8.57 -2.46
CA PRO A 147 2.53 -9.14 -2.33
C PRO A 147 1.99 -9.10 -0.90
N GLY A 148 2.85 -9.28 0.10
CA GLY A 148 2.47 -9.15 1.52
C GLY A 148 2.01 -7.74 1.86
N LEU A 149 2.76 -6.73 1.44
CA LEU A 149 2.39 -5.32 1.62
C LEU A 149 1.08 -4.98 0.88
N ALA A 150 0.90 -5.50 -0.34
CA ALA A 150 -0.32 -5.30 -1.11
C ALA A 150 -1.55 -5.88 -0.40
N LEU A 151 -1.44 -7.11 0.12
CA LEU A 151 -2.51 -7.75 0.88
C LEU A 151 -2.84 -6.98 2.17
N GLY A 152 -1.82 -6.52 2.88
CA GLY A 152 -2.01 -5.72 4.10
C GLY A 152 -2.75 -4.41 3.85
N ALA A 153 -2.41 -3.71 2.78
CA ALA A 153 -3.11 -2.51 2.38
C ALA A 153 -4.58 -2.79 1.99
N MET A 154 -4.84 -3.87 1.24
CA MET A 154 -6.19 -4.28 0.90
C MET A 154 -7.02 -4.63 2.15
N CYS A 155 -6.44 -5.35 3.10
CA CYS A 155 -7.09 -5.64 4.37
C CYS A 155 -7.42 -4.36 5.15
N ALA A 156 -6.50 -3.40 5.23
CA ALA A 156 -6.75 -2.14 5.91
C ALA A 156 -7.88 -1.34 5.25
N ILE A 157 -7.96 -1.33 3.91
CA ILE A 157 -9.04 -0.68 3.18
C ILE A 157 -10.39 -1.40 3.42
N TRP A 158 -10.41 -2.73 3.43
CA TRP A 158 -11.66 -3.48 3.62
C TRP A 158 -12.23 -3.39 5.01
N PHE A 159 -11.36 -3.42 6.00
CA PHE A 159 -11.76 -3.40 7.40
C PHE A 159 -11.70 -1.99 8.00
N HIS A 160 -11.59 -0.94 7.17
CA HIS A 160 -11.39 0.43 7.68
C HIS A 160 -12.50 0.86 8.65
N GLU A 161 -13.76 0.55 8.36
CA GLU A 161 -14.89 0.88 9.26
C GLU A 161 -14.78 0.17 10.61
N VAL A 162 -14.39 -1.12 10.60
CA VAL A 162 -14.19 -1.89 11.83
C VAL A 162 -12.97 -1.40 12.59
N LEU A 163 -11.87 -1.13 11.89
CA LEU A 163 -10.62 -0.64 12.49
C LEU A 163 -10.80 0.75 13.10
N LEU A 164 -11.55 1.63 12.44
CA LEU A 164 -11.82 2.98 12.93
C LEU A 164 -12.90 2.99 14.02
N GLY A 165 -13.93 2.15 13.90
CA GLY A 165 -14.98 2.01 14.92
C GLY A 165 -14.49 1.41 16.24
N THR A 166 -13.31 0.77 16.25
CA THR A 166 -12.68 0.27 17.47
C THR A 166 -11.88 1.35 18.21
N ILE A 167 -11.60 2.48 17.55
CA ILE A 167 -10.78 3.58 18.09
C ILE A 167 -11.65 4.75 18.58
N LEU A 168 -12.89 4.87 18.11
CA LEU A 168 -13.87 5.88 18.53
C LEU A 168 -14.83 5.32 19.58
#